data_f0f940be9d4267ae65bec49bb8979af1
#
_entry.id   f0f940be9d4267ae65bec49bb8979af1
#
_cell.length_a   1.000
_cell.length_b   1.000
_cell.length_c   1.000
_cell.angle_alpha   90.00
_cell.angle_beta   90.00
_cell.angle_gamma   90.00
#
_symmetry.space_group_name_H-M   'P 1'
#
loop_
_entity.id
_entity.type
_entity.pdbx_description
1 polymer ?
#
loop_
_entity_poly.entity_id
_entity_poly.type
_entity_poly.pdbx_seq_one_letter_code
_entity_poly.pdbx_strand_id
1 'polypeptide(L)'
;LVKGPVKDPNVVPPQTRVIPQELRLPDIGDTGVHLGLAVGLIVAVLVWVLFRNTVLGFMLDVLGRNRQAALHAGMPVGGLTLFALLASGAMAGLAGANDILGVKGLFQGNWNPGYGFAAFALVYLARLNPLWTIPFAYFLSFLTIGGEMMARPLGIPTYFVAMLEGLMLLCFAVATWFERRRSPYAAEDEMEIGAANAGEPPQPPLTDAMVEGAMGGAGGRA
;
A
#
# COMPACT_ATOMS: atom_id res chain seq x y z
N LEU A 1 2.36 -25.79 -10.15
CA LEU A 1 1.37 -26.64 -9.46
C LEU A 1 0.08 -26.75 -10.29
N VAL A 2 -0.55 -25.64 -10.72
CA VAL A 2 -1.82 -25.62 -11.46
C VAL A 2 -1.70 -26.17 -12.90
N LYS A 3 -0.50 -26.16 -13.49
CA LYS A 3 -0.22 -26.80 -14.79
C LYS A 3 0.22 -28.27 -14.65
N GLY A 4 0.30 -28.79 -13.42
CA GLY A 4 0.76 -30.14 -13.09
C GLY A 4 -0.29 -30.94 -12.29
N PRO A 5 0.11 -31.54 -11.14
CA PRO A 5 -0.69 -32.56 -10.44
C PRO A 5 -2.02 -32.06 -9.88
N VAL A 6 -2.21 -30.74 -9.72
CA VAL A 6 -3.44 -30.15 -9.16
C VAL A 6 -4.39 -29.64 -10.24
N LYS A 7 -4.03 -29.80 -11.51
CA LYS A 7 -4.88 -29.39 -12.65
C LYS A 7 -6.14 -30.24 -12.69
N ASP A 8 -7.30 -29.63 -12.98
CA ASP A 8 -8.51 -30.36 -13.35
C ASP A 8 -8.34 -30.99 -14.74
N PRO A 9 -8.38 -32.33 -14.89
CA PRO A 9 -8.18 -32.99 -16.16
C PRO A 9 -9.32 -32.74 -17.16
N ASN A 10 -10.50 -32.30 -16.69
CA ASN A 10 -11.69 -32.12 -17.51
C ASN A 10 -11.78 -30.74 -18.18
N VAL A 11 -10.84 -29.84 -17.89
CA VAL A 11 -10.90 -28.45 -18.39
C VAL A 11 -9.61 -28.08 -19.09
N VAL A 12 -9.74 -27.43 -20.26
CA VAL A 12 -8.60 -27.00 -21.09
C VAL A 12 -7.72 -25.94 -20.42
N PRO A 13 -8.26 -24.85 -19.80
CA PRO A 13 -7.45 -23.87 -19.11
C PRO A 13 -6.79 -24.46 -17.85
N PRO A 14 -5.58 -24.02 -17.50
CA PRO A 14 -4.88 -24.48 -16.31
C PRO A 14 -5.55 -23.91 -15.05
N GLN A 15 -6.46 -24.68 -14.48
CA GLN A 15 -7.19 -24.34 -13.25
C GLN A 15 -7.30 -25.54 -12.32
N THR A 16 -7.52 -25.28 -11.04
CA THR A 16 -7.85 -26.31 -10.07
C THR A 16 -9.30 -26.75 -10.20
N ARG A 17 -9.64 -27.87 -9.58
CA ARG A 17 -11.05 -28.25 -9.38
C ARG A 17 -11.78 -27.15 -8.61
N VAL A 18 -13.05 -26.98 -8.94
CA VAL A 18 -13.92 -26.04 -8.24
C VAL A 18 -14.10 -26.49 -6.79
N ILE A 19 -13.88 -25.55 -5.86
CA ILE A 19 -14.05 -25.80 -4.42
C ILE A 19 -15.54 -25.98 -4.15
N PRO A 20 -15.97 -27.07 -3.47
CA PRO A 20 -17.35 -27.27 -3.07
C PRO A 20 -17.91 -26.07 -2.29
N GLN A 21 -19.18 -25.76 -2.46
CA GLN A 21 -19.81 -24.59 -1.80
C GLN A 21 -19.73 -24.65 -0.27
N GLU A 22 -19.74 -25.86 0.29
CA GLU A 22 -19.61 -26.10 1.74
C GLU A 22 -18.29 -25.64 2.33
N LEU A 23 -17.22 -25.58 1.52
CA LEU A 23 -15.88 -25.14 1.92
C LEU A 23 -15.59 -23.67 1.55
N ARG A 24 -16.55 -22.98 0.91
CA ARG A 24 -16.42 -21.55 0.61
C ARG A 24 -16.85 -20.72 1.81
N LEU A 25 -16.41 -19.47 1.82
CA LEU A 25 -16.86 -18.53 2.82
C LEU A 25 -18.38 -18.34 2.70
N PRO A 26 -19.14 -18.51 3.79
CA PRO A 26 -20.58 -18.33 3.76
C PRO A 26 -20.94 -16.87 3.46
N ASP A 27 -22.05 -16.69 2.74
CA ASP A 27 -22.62 -15.38 2.50
C ASP A 27 -23.31 -14.85 3.75
N ILE A 28 -23.24 -13.54 3.97
CA ILE A 28 -23.89 -12.85 5.08
C ILE A 28 -25.36 -12.61 4.70
N GLY A 29 -26.22 -13.57 4.95
CA GLY A 29 -27.65 -13.53 4.55
C GLY A 29 -27.84 -13.50 3.03
N ASP A 30 -28.95 -12.95 2.56
CA ASP A 30 -29.28 -12.86 1.13
C ASP A 30 -28.68 -11.64 0.41
N THR A 31 -27.68 -10.99 1.01
CA THR A 31 -27.11 -9.75 0.48
C THR A 31 -26.03 -9.96 -0.60
N GLY A 32 -25.62 -11.22 -0.84
CA GLY A 32 -24.50 -11.53 -1.76
C GLY A 32 -23.13 -11.07 -1.27
N VAL A 33 -23.04 -10.66 -0.01
CA VAL A 33 -21.80 -10.26 0.64
C VAL A 33 -21.24 -11.44 1.43
N HIS A 34 -20.07 -11.93 1.06
CA HIS A 34 -19.44 -13.03 1.77
C HIS A 34 -18.71 -12.57 3.05
N LEU A 35 -18.51 -13.49 3.98
CA LEU A 35 -17.89 -13.25 5.29
C LEU A 35 -16.48 -12.64 5.18
N GLY A 36 -15.84 -12.78 4.02
CA GLY A 36 -14.53 -12.20 3.73
C GLY A 36 -14.46 -10.68 3.85
N LEU A 37 -15.55 -9.96 3.60
CA LEU A 37 -15.60 -8.52 3.85
C LEU A 37 -15.45 -8.21 5.34
N ALA A 38 -16.13 -8.97 6.20
CA ALA A 38 -16.01 -8.81 7.66
C ALA A 38 -14.58 -9.09 8.13
N VAL A 39 -13.94 -10.13 7.60
CA VAL A 39 -12.53 -10.45 7.88
C VAL A 39 -11.63 -9.28 7.47
N GLY A 40 -11.81 -8.72 6.28
CA GLY A 40 -11.05 -7.55 5.80
C GLY A 40 -11.21 -6.32 6.71
N LEU A 41 -12.44 -6.02 7.14
CA LEU A 41 -12.72 -4.91 8.07
C LEU A 41 -12.07 -5.14 9.44
N ILE A 42 -12.19 -6.35 9.99
CA ILE A 42 -11.55 -6.71 11.27
C ILE A 42 -10.03 -6.55 11.18
N VAL A 43 -9.41 -7.05 10.12
CA VAL A 43 -7.97 -6.90 9.90
C VAL A 43 -7.57 -5.42 9.79
N ALA A 44 -8.33 -4.59 9.06
CA ALA A 44 -8.05 -3.16 8.94
C ALA A 44 -8.11 -2.45 10.30
N VAL A 45 -9.11 -2.78 11.13
CA VAL A 45 -9.23 -2.25 12.50
C VAL A 45 -8.09 -2.74 13.39
N LEU A 46 -7.72 -4.03 13.31
CA LEU A 46 -6.59 -4.58 14.06
C LEU A 46 -5.26 -3.88 13.72
N VAL A 47 -5.01 -3.64 12.44
CA VAL A 47 -3.83 -2.91 11.98
C VAL A 47 -3.86 -1.47 12.49
N TRP A 48 -5.00 -0.81 12.45
CA TRP A 48 -5.16 0.54 12.97
C TRP A 48 -4.89 0.60 14.48
N VAL A 49 -5.44 -0.34 15.27
CA VAL A 49 -5.18 -0.46 16.70
C VAL A 49 -3.70 -0.75 16.98
N LEU A 50 -3.09 -1.63 16.20
CA LEU A 50 -1.65 -1.94 16.29
C LEU A 50 -0.81 -0.67 16.16
N PHE A 51 -1.03 0.12 15.11
CA PHE A 51 -0.25 1.34 14.87
C PHE A 51 -0.54 2.43 15.89
N ARG A 52 -1.76 2.55 16.38
CA ARG A 52 -2.16 3.64 17.27
C ARG A 52 -1.89 3.36 18.75
N ASN A 53 -2.03 2.11 19.18
CA ASN A 53 -2.11 1.77 20.60
C ASN A 53 -0.99 0.85 21.09
N THR A 54 -0.03 0.45 20.22
CA THR A 54 1.03 -0.49 20.63
C THR A 54 2.44 0.09 20.45
N VAL A 55 3.34 -0.39 21.29
CA VAL A 55 4.79 -0.06 21.20
C VAL A 55 5.38 -0.54 19.88
N LEU A 56 4.94 -1.70 19.36
CA LEU A 56 5.36 -2.20 18.05
C LEU A 56 4.95 -1.24 16.92
N GLY A 57 3.72 -0.72 16.95
CA GLY A 57 3.26 0.25 15.97
C GLY A 57 4.09 1.54 16.02
N PHE A 58 4.39 2.04 17.21
CA PHE A 58 5.27 3.19 17.39
C PHE A 58 6.68 2.93 16.83
N MET A 59 7.29 1.78 17.15
CA MET A 59 8.62 1.42 16.65
C MET A 59 8.63 1.30 15.11
N LEU A 60 7.56 0.75 14.52
CA LEU A 60 7.41 0.64 13.06
C LEU A 60 7.24 2.03 12.41
N ASP A 61 6.49 2.93 13.02
CA ASP A 61 6.31 4.30 12.52
C ASP A 61 7.63 5.08 12.55
N VAL A 62 8.39 5.02 13.65
CA VAL A 62 9.72 5.63 13.77
C VAL A 62 10.68 5.06 12.73
N LEU A 63 10.70 3.72 12.58
CA LEU A 63 11.55 3.05 11.59
C LEU A 63 11.19 3.46 10.15
N GLY A 64 9.89 3.60 9.85
CA GLY A 64 9.41 4.01 8.54
C GLY A 64 9.71 5.46 8.17
N ARG A 65 9.80 6.35 9.17
CA ARG A 65 10.13 7.77 8.97
C ARG A 65 11.63 8.02 8.89
N ASN A 66 12.38 7.47 9.85
CA ASN A 66 13.83 7.66 9.90
C ASN A 66 14.51 6.43 10.51
N ARG A 67 15.17 5.64 9.63
CA ARG A 67 15.90 4.43 10.03
C ARG A 67 17.08 4.75 10.94
N GLN A 68 17.76 5.89 10.73
CA GLN A 68 18.91 6.30 11.54
C GLN A 68 18.47 6.66 12.96
N ALA A 69 17.37 7.39 13.10
CA ALA A 69 16.80 7.71 14.40
C ALA A 69 16.43 6.44 15.19
N ALA A 70 15.85 5.44 14.52
CA ALA A 70 15.52 4.14 15.12
C ALA A 70 16.78 3.41 15.61
N LEU A 71 17.88 3.43 14.83
CA LEU A 71 19.16 2.84 15.22
C LEU A 71 19.77 3.55 16.43
N HIS A 72 19.80 4.90 16.42
CA HIS A 72 20.31 5.69 17.55
C HIS A 72 19.48 5.51 18.83
N ALA A 73 18.18 5.28 18.69
CA ALA A 73 17.30 4.94 19.81
C ALA A 73 17.46 3.49 20.31
N GLY A 74 18.39 2.70 19.75
CA GLY A 74 18.63 1.32 20.15
C GLY A 74 17.52 0.33 19.76
N MET A 75 16.65 0.69 18.79
CA MET A 75 15.58 -0.21 18.34
C MET A 75 16.13 -1.38 17.52
N PRO A 76 15.56 -2.59 17.65
CA PRO A 76 15.99 -3.77 16.89
C PRO A 76 15.51 -3.68 15.41
N VAL A 77 16.14 -2.82 14.62
CA VAL A 77 15.73 -2.50 13.24
C VAL A 77 15.60 -3.75 12.37
N GLY A 78 16.54 -4.72 12.48
CA GLY A 78 16.48 -5.97 11.71
C GLY A 78 15.23 -6.79 12.03
N GLY A 79 14.91 -6.95 13.31
CA GLY A 79 13.71 -7.66 13.76
C GLY A 79 12.42 -6.98 13.34
N LEU A 80 12.35 -5.66 13.47
CA LEU A 80 11.18 -4.86 13.05
C LEU A 80 10.95 -4.94 11.53
N THR A 81 12.02 -4.87 10.73
CA THR A 81 11.92 -4.99 9.27
C THR A 81 11.43 -6.40 8.89
N LEU A 82 11.98 -7.44 9.51
CA LEU A 82 11.54 -8.83 9.27
C LEU A 82 10.08 -9.02 9.66
N PHE A 83 9.66 -8.49 10.81
CA PHE A 83 8.27 -8.53 11.24
C PHE A 83 7.34 -7.83 10.25
N ALA A 84 7.71 -6.63 9.79
CA ALA A 84 6.91 -5.89 8.80
C ALA A 84 6.75 -6.67 7.48
N LEU A 85 7.83 -7.29 6.98
CA LEU A 85 7.79 -8.11 5.77
C LEU A 85 6.92 -9.36 5.95
N LEU A 86 7.06 -10.07 7.06
CA LEU A 86 6.26 -11.26 7.37
C LEU A 86 4.78 -10.91 7.53
N ALA A 87 4.47 -9.83 8.26
CA ALA A 87 3.10 -9.34 8.43
C ALA A 87 2.46 -8.93 7.10
N SER A 88 3.21 -8.20 6.26
CA SER A 88 2.75 -7.83 4.91
C SER A 88 2.48 -9.06 4.05
N GLY A 89 3.39 -10.03 4.03
CA GLY A 89 3.22 -11.28 3.29
C GLY A 89 2.02 -12.10 3.79
N ALA A 90 1.82 -12.18 5.10
CA ALA A 90 0.67 -12.86 5.70
C ALA A 90 -0.65 -12.20 5.29
N MET A 91 -0.72 -10.87 5.32
CA MET A 91 -1.91 -10.12 4.88
C MET A 91 -2.19 -10.29 3.39
N ALA A 92 -1.16 -10.28 2.55
CA ALA A 92 -1.30 -10.53 1.12
C ALA A 92 -1.81 -11.95 0.85
N GLY A 93 -1.29 -12.95 1.58
CA GLY A 93 -1.78 -14.34 1.53
C GLY A 93 -3.24 -14.47 1.97
N LEU A 94 -3.62 -13.78 3.03
CA LEU A 94 -4.99 -13.76 3.54
C LEU A 94 -5.96 -13.11 2.57
N ALA A 95 -5.53 -12.01 1.91
CA ALA A 95 -6.31 -11.37 0.85
C ALA A 95 -6.53 -12.29 -0.35
N GLY A 96 -5.48 -12.99 -0.81
CA GLY A 96 -5.58 -13.98 -1.89
C GLY A 96 -6.48 -15.17 -1.53
N ALA A 97 -6.36 -15.69 -0.31
CA ALA A 97 -7.22 -16.76 0.18
C ALA A 97 -8.69 -16.31 0.24
N ASN A 98 -8.94 -15.10 0.72
CA ASN A 98 -10.27 -14.52 0.79
C ASN A 98 -10.92 -14.37 -0.60
N ASP A 99 -10.17 -13.94 -1.61
CA ASP A 99 -10.67 -13.81 -2.98
C ASP A 99 -10.99 -15.19 -3.61
N ILE A 100 -10.12 -16.20 -3.38
CA ILE A 100 -10.36 -17.56 -3.89
C ILE A 100 -11.55 -18.22 -3.19
N LEU A 101 -11.65 -18.13 -1.87
CA LEU A 101 -12.69 -18.80 -1.10
C LEU A 101 -14.01 -18.03 -1.10
N GLY A 102 -13.98 -16.71 -1.20
CA GLY A 102 -15.18 -15.86 -1.18
C GLY A 102 -15.80 -15.65 -2.57
N VAL A 103 -14.97 -15.38 -3.58
CA VAL A 103 -15.46 -14.94 -4.90
C VAL A 103 -15.29 -15.99 -5.97
N LYS A 104 -14.07 -16.47 -6.17
CA LYS A 104 -13.69 -17.30 -7.34
C LYS A 104 -14.09 -18.77 -7.20
N GLY A 105 -13.87 -19.36 -6.05
CA GLY A 105 -14.08 -20.79 -5.81
C GLY A 105 -13.12 -21.73 -6.57
N LEU A 106 -12.13 -21.20 -7.27
CA LEU A 106 -11.11 -21.97 -8.00
C LEU A 106 -9.85 -21.11 -8.20
N PHE A 107 -8.70 -21.76 -8.36
CA PHE A 107 -7.45 -21.09 -8.66
C PHE A 107 -7.10 -21.26 -10.15
N GLN A 108 -6.93 -20.16 -10.88
CA GLN A 108 -6.56 -20.15 -12.29
C GLN A 108 -5.06 -19.84 -12.43
N GLY A 109 -4.36 -20.56 -13.32
CA GLY A 109 -2.93 -20.39 -13.52
C GLY A 109 -2.49 -19.06 -14.16
N ASN A 110 -3.41 -18.37 -14.83
CA ASN A 110 -3.17 -17.07 -15.46
C ASN A 110 -3.93 -15.93 -14.76
N TRP A 111 -4.40 -16.18 -13.53
CA TRP A 111 -5.11 -15.17 -12.78
C TRP A 111 -4.13 -14.16 -12.17
N ASN A 112 -4.20 -12.94 -12.65
CA ASN A 112 -3.46 -11.79 -12.11
C ASN A 112 -4.38 -10.56 -12.18
N PRO A 113 -5.14 -10.28 -11.13
CA PRO A 113 -6.08 -9.16 -11.11
C PRO A 113 -5.41 -7.78 -10.94
N GLY A 114 -4.09 -7.72 -10.80
CA GLY A 114 -3.38 -6.46 -10.65
C GLY A 114 -3.59 -5.74 -9.31
N TYR A 115 -4.23 -6.37 -8.33
CA TYR A 115 -4.55 -5.75 -7.02
C TYR A 115 -3.34 -5.15 -6.30
N GLY A 116 -2.13 -5.68 -6.55
CA GLY A 116 -0.91 -5.13 -5.95
C GLY A 116 -0.61 -3.70 -6.39
N PHE A 117 -0.82 -3.39 -7.67
CA PHE A 117 -0.63 -2.03 -8.19
C PHE A 117 -1.73 -1.08 -7.66
N ALA A 118 -2.99 -1.51 -7.68
CA ALA A 118 -4.10 -0.76 -7.12
C ALA A 118 -3.91 -0.48 -5.62
N ALA A 119 -3.45 -1.48 -4.85
CA ALA A 119 -3.16 -1.33 -3.43
C ALA A 119 -2.03 -0.32 -3.16
N PHE A 120 -1.02 -0.28 -4.03
CA PHE A 120 0.07 0.69 -3.90
C PHE A 120 -0.44 2.14 -3.99
N ALA A 121 -1.27 2.42 -5.00
CA ALA A 121 -1.92 3.74 -5.11
C ALA A 121 -2.83 4.05 -3.93
N LEU A 122 -3.58 3.05 -3.48
CA LEU A 122 -4.49 3.17 -2.36
C LEU A 122 -3.79 3.61 -1.09
N VAL A 123 -2.62 3.02 -0.79
CA VAL A 123 -1.82 3.36 0.41
C VAL A 123 -1.37 4.83 0.37
N TYR A 124 -0.95 5.33 -0.79
CA TYR A 124 -0.58 6.75 -0.94
C TYR A 124 -1.79 7.67 -0.82
N LEU A 125 -2.92 7.30 -1.41
CA LEU A 125 -4.17 8.07 -1.33
C LEU A 125 -4.69 8.13 0.11
N ALA A 126 -4.59 7.03 0.85
CA ALA A 126 -4.95 6.96 2.26
C ALA A 126 -3.92 7.64 3.19
N ARG A 127 -2.86 8.26 2.66
CA ARG A 127 -1.78 8.89 3.43
C ARG A 127 -1.21 7.97 4.52
N LEU A 128 -1.01 6.70 4.20
CA LEU A 128 -0.51 5.66 5.11
C LEU A 128 -1.40 5.42 6.35
N ASN A 129 -2.64 5.88 6.34
CA ASN A 129 -3.57 5.67 7.44
C ASN A 129 -4.49 4.46 7.16
N PRO A 130 -4.42 3.38 7.98
CA PRO A 130 -5.20 2.18 7.75
C PRO A 130 -6.71 2.40 7.73
N LEU A 131 -7.22 3.37 8.48
CA LEU A 131 -8.66 3.64 8.54
C LEU A 131 -9.17 4.31 7.25
N TRP A 132 -8.39 5.24 6.68
CA TRP A 132 -8.72 5.89 5.41
C TRP A 132 -8.58 4.95 4.21
N THR A 133 -7.83 3.85 4.36
CA THR A 133 -7.73 2.81 3.34
C THR A 133 -9.09 2.16 3.03
N ILE A 134 -9.99 2.04 4.01
CA ILE A 134 -11.31 1.40 3.86
C ILE A 134 -12.19 2.13 2.82
N PRO A 135 -12.51 3.43 2.98
CA PRO A 135 -13.37 4.14 2.02
C PRO A 135 -12.72 4.27 0.64
N PHE A 136 -11.40 4.43 0.57
CA PHE A 136 -10.70 4.49 -0.72
C PHE A 136 -10.65 3.13 -1.41
N ALA A 137 -10.50 2.02 -0.68
CA ALA A 137 -10.59 0.67 -1.23
C ALA A 137 -11.97 0.40 -1.81
N TYR A 138 -13.01 0.79 -1.10
CA TYR A 138 -14.39 0.68 -1.58
C TYR A 138 -14.61 1.49 -2.86
N PHE A 139 -14.12 2.73 -2.89
CA PHE A 139 -14.23 3.60 -4.06
C PHE A 139 -13.50 3.02 -5.28
N LEU A 140 -12.25 2.55 -5.12
CA LEU A 140 -11.51 1.93 -6.22
C LEU A 140 -12.17 0.64 -6.69
N SER A 141 -12.64 -0.21 -5.78
CA SER A 141 -13.38 -1.44 -6.15
C SER A 141 -14.65 -1.12 -6.91
N PHE A 142 -15.38 -0.09 -6.52
CA PHE A 142 -16.57 0.38 -7.23
C PHE A 142 -16.24 0.85 -8.65
N LEU A 143 -15.15 1.60 -8.83
CA LEU A 143 -14.69 2.03 -10.15
C LEU A 143 -14.27 0.84 -11.03
N THR A 144 -13.50 -0.10 -10.48
CA THR A 144 -13.03 -1.27 -11.24
C THR A 144 -14.18 -2.17 -11.66
N ILE A 145 -15.04 -2.57 -10.72
CA ILE A 145 -16.20 -3.43 -10.99
C ILE A 145 -17.22 -2.72 -11.88
N GLY A 146 -17.49 -1.44 -11.60
CA GLY A 146 -18.40 -0.63 -12.39
C GLY A 146 -17.90 -0.47 -13.83
N GLY A 147 -16.60 -0.22 -14.00
CA GLY A 147 -15.95 -0.15 -15.32
C GLY A 147 -16.06 -1.47 -16.09
N GLU A 148 -15.80 -2.61 -15.44
CA GLU A 148 -15.95 -3.92 -16.06
C GLU A 148 -17.41 -4.24 -16.45
N MET A 149 -18.37 -3.89 -15.59
CA MET A 149 -19.79 -4.08 -15.88
C MET A 149 -20.26 -3.25 -17.07
N MET A 150 -19.77 -2.02 -17.21
CA MET A 150 -20.09 -1.17 -18.35
C MET A 150 -19.37 -1.61 -19.63
N ALA A 151 -18.18 -2.12 -19.52
CA ALA A 151 -17.38 -2.55 -20.66
C ALA A 151 -17.96 -3.79 -21.36
N ARG A 152 -18.55 -4.74 -20.61
CA ARG A 152 -19.11 -5.99 -21.13
C ARG A 152 -20.20 -5.78 -22.19
N PRO A 153 -21.29 -5.03 -21.96
CA PRO A 153 -22.36 -4.83 -22.95
C PRO A 153 -21.90 -4.01 -24.16
N LEU A 154 -20.88 -3.16 -24.01
CA LEU A 154 -20.34 -2.34 -25.09
C LEU A 154 -19.28 -3.07 -25.92
N GLY A 155 -18.93 -4.30 -25.58
CA GLY A 155 -17.88 -5.06 -26.24
C GLY A 155 -16.48 -4.47 -26.06
N ILE A 156 -16.28 -3.60 -25.06
CA ILE A 156 -15.00 -2.99 -24.77
C ILE A 156 -14.12 -4.01 -24.08
N PRO A 157 -12.89 -4.20 -24.55
CA PRO A 157 -11.96 -5.15 -23.92
C PRO A 157 -11.64 -4.76 -22.47
N THR A 158 -11.55 -5.74 -21.58
CA THR A 158 -11.28 -5.54 -20.14
C THR A 158 -9.97 -4.83 -19.85
N TYR A 159 -8.97 -4.92 -20.74
CA TYR A 159 -7.71 -4.20 -20.60
C TYR A 159 -7.87 -2.67 -20.77
N PHE A 160 -8.97 -2.18 -21.34
CA PHE A 160 -9.26 -0.76 -21.38
C PHE A 160 -9.56 -0.20 -19.99
N VAL A 161 -10.25 -0.96 -19.15
CA VAL A 161 -10.50 -0.60 -17.74
C VAL A 161 -9.17 -0.54 -16.98
N ALA A 162 -8.30 -1.55 -17.17
CA ALA A 162 -6.98 -1.57 -16.57
C ALA A 162 -6.08 -0.38 -17.04
N MET A 163 -6.24 0.05 -18.30
CA MET A 163 -5.56 1.24 -18.82
C MET A 163 -6.04 2.52 -18.14
N LEU A 164 -7.35 2.67 -17.92
CA LEU A 164 -7.89 3.81 -17.18
C LEU A 164 -7.44 3.82 -15.72
N GLU A 165 -7.39 2.67 -15.07
CA GLU A 165 -6.85 2.51 -13.73
C GLU A 165 -5.37 2.92 -13.67
N GLY A 166 -4.56 2.45 -14.61
CA GLY A 166 -3.16 2.85 -14.72
C GLY A 166 -2.97 4.35 -14.96
N LEU A 167 -3.83 4.98 -15.78
CA LEU A 167 -3.81 6.42 -16.01
C LEU A 167 -4.16 7.19 -14.74
N MET A 168 -5.15 6.71 -13.98
CA MET A 168 -5.52 7.30 -12.69
C MET A 168 -4.36 7.23 -11.68
N LEU A 169 -3.65 6.08 -11.63
CA LEU A 169 -2.46 5.91 -10.79
C LEU A 169 -1.35 6.89 -11.18
N LEU A 170 -1.14 7.09 -12.49
CA LEU A 170 -0.15 8.03 -13.00
C LEU A 170 -0.51 9.47 -12.62
N CYS A 171 -1.77 9.87 -12.76
CA CYS A 171 -2.25 11.18 -12.30
C CYS A 171 -2.00 11.39 -10.80
N PHE A 172 -2.25 10.37 -9.97
CA PHE A 172 -1.96 10.41 -8.54
C PHE A 172 -0.47 10.54 -8.26
N ALA A 173 0.38 9.78 -8.94
CA ALA A 173 1.82 9.85 -8.78
C ALA A 173 2.35 11.25 -9.14
N VAL A 174 1.84 11.84 -10.21
CA VAL A 174 2.19 13.22 -10.62
C VAL A 174 1.70 14.23 -9.59
N ALA A 175 0.48 14.10 -9.09
CA ALA A 175 -0.07 15.00 -8.08
C ALA A 175 0.76 14.98 -6.78
N THR A 176 1.13 13.79 -6.29
CA THR A 176 1.98 13.66 -5.10
C THR A 176 3.39 14.18 -5.32
N TRP A 177 3.93 14.03 -6.53
CA TRP A 177 5.24 14.61 -6.87
C TRP A 177 5.22 16.14 -6.86
N PHE A 178 4.15 16.77 -7.39
CA PHE A 178 3.97 18.21 -7.31
C PHE A 178 3.79 18.70 -5.86
N GLU A 179 3.04 17.97 -5.04
CA GLU A 179 2.83 18.30 -3.63
C GLU A 179 4.17 18.27 -2.86
N ARG A 180 5.00 17.26 -3.09
CA ARG A 180 6.34 17.16 -2.50
C ARG A 180 7.25 18.32 -2.90
N ARG A 181 7.24 18.72 -4.17
CA ARG A 181 8.04 19.86 -4.64
C ARG A 181 7.61 21.21 -4.08
N ARG A 182 6.36 21.32 -3.65
CA ARG A 182 5.83 22.56 -3.03
C ARG A 182 6.04 22.59 -1.51
N SER A 183 6.45 21.49 -0.89
CA SER A 183 6.76 21.45 0.53
C SER A 183 8.12 22.08 0.79
N PRO A 184 8.22 23.13 1.61
CA PRO A 184 9.51 23.75 1.95
C PRO A 184 10.47 22.79 2.70
N TYR A 185 9.94 21.75 3.33
CA TYR A 185 10.71 20.72 4.05
C TYR A 185 11.40 19.71 3.12
N ALA A 186 11.03 19.63 1.84
CA ALA A 186 11.68 18.70 0.90
C ALA A 186 13.16 19.05 0.63
N ALA A 187 13.50 20.31 0.71
CA ALA A 187 14.88 20.78 0.55
C ALA A 187 15.76 20.45 1.78
N GLU A 188 15.18 20.41 2.97
CA GLU A 188 15.89 20.01 4.20
C GLU A 188 16.17 18.51 4.21
N ASP A 189 15.18 17.68 3.80
CA ASP A 189 15.34 16.23 3.67
C ASP A 189 16.41 15.84 2.63
N GLU A 190 16.47 16.53 1.48
CA GLU A 190 17.50 16.30 0.45
C GLU A 190 18.89 16.72 0.92
N MET A 191 19.01 17.80 1.69
CA MET A 191 20.28 18.21 2.29
C MET A 191 20.75 17.24 3.37
N GLU A 192 19.85 16.75 4.21
CA GLU A 192 20.16 15.78 5.27
C GLU A 192 20.59 14.42 4.68
N ILE A 193 19.92 13.96 3.63
CA ILE A 193 20.29 12.75 2.89
C ILE A 193 21.64 12.95 2.17
N GLY A 194 21.87 14.11 1.58
CA GLY A 194 23.12 14.46 0.93
C GLY A 194 24.30 14.49 1.92
N ALA A 195 24.11 15.10 3.08
CA ALA A 195 25.11 15.17 4.15
C ALA A 195 25.39 13.79 4.77
N ALA A 196 24.36 12.98 4.98
CA ALA A 196 24.52 11.60 5.47
C ALA A 196 25.28 10.70 4.49
N ASN A 197 25.08 10.87 3.20
CA ASN A 197 25.80 10.14 2.15
C ASN A 197 27.26 10.63 1.98
N ALA A 198 27.54 11.89 2.30
CA ALA A 198 28.88 12.46 2.27
C ALA A 198 29.71 12.17 3.54
N GLY A 199 29.12 11.55 4.56
CA GLY A 199 29.78 11.30 5.85
C GLY A 199 29.97 12.55 6.71
N GLU A 200 29.28 13.65 6.37
CA GLU A 200 29.30 14.89 7.17
C GLU A 200 28.26 14.83 8.29
N PRO A 201 28.58 15.31 9.51
CA PRO A 201 27.57 15.39 10.56
C PRO A 201 26.46 16.38 10.15
N PRO A 202 25.19 16.09 10.47
CA PRO A 202 24.07 16.97 10.14
C PRO A 202 24.31 18.36 10.73
N GLN A 203 24.26 19.37 9.88
CA GLN A 203 24.37 20.75 10.32
C GLN A 203 23.09 21.15 11.10
N PRO A 204 23.23 21.87 12.22
CA PRO A 204 22.05 22.33 12.96
C PRO A 204 21.22 23.26 12.06
N PRO A 205 19.88 23.23 12.19
CA PRO A 205 19.01 24.10 11.41
C PRO A 205 19.44 25.56 11.59
N LEU A 206 19.50 26.28 10.48
CA LEU A 206 19.83 27.70 10.48
C LEU A 206 18.80 28.44 11.34
N THR A 207 19.20 28.84 12.54
CA THR A 207 18.39 29.71 13.39
C THR A 207 18.39 31.13 12.82
N ASP A 208 17.27 31.85 12.96
CA ASP A 208 17.11 33.22 12.46
C ASP A 208 18.27 34.12 12.87
N ALA A 209 18.89 33.88 14.03
CA ALA A 209 20.11 34.54 14.50
C ALA A 209 21.38 34.31 13.62
N MET A 210 21.47 33.15 12.96
CA MET A 210 22.56 32.86 12.03
C MET A 210 22.35 33.53 10.67
N VAL A 211 21.13 33.69 10.25
CA VAL A 211 20.76 34.41 9.02
C VAL A 211 20.99 35.91 9.18
N GLU A 212 20.65 36.48 10.33
CA GLU A 212 20.95 37.88 10.64
C GLU A 212 22.45 38.16 10.77
N GLY A 213 23.23 37.24 11.38
CA GLY A 213 24.68 37.36 11.47
C GLY A 213 25.39 37.32 10.10
N ALA A 214 24.89 36.51 9.16
CA ALA A 214 25.41 36.41 7.81
C ALA A 214 25.10 37.66 6.96
N MET A 215 23.94 38.27 7.15
CA MET A 215 23.58 39.51 6.45
C MET A 215 24.23 40.79 7.07
N GLY A 216 24.46 40.78 8.38
CA GLY A 216 25.14 41.88 9.07
C GLY A 216 26.65 42.00 8.79
N GLY A 217 27.31 40.89 8.42
CA GLY A 217 28.77 40.87 8.11
C GLY A 217 29.15 41.41 6.73
N ALA A 218 28.19 41.52 5.79
CA ALA A 218 28.45 42.00 4.43
C ALA A 218 28.44 43.53 4.27
N GLY A 219 28.04 44.29 5.30
CA GLY A 219 27.90 45.75 5.24
C GLY A 219 29.08 46.57 5.79
N GLY A 220 30.17 45.94 6.23
CA GLY A 220 31.27 46.58 6.98
C GLY A 220 32.62 46.67 6.30
N ARG A 221 32.71 46.66 4.97
CA ARG A 221 33.94 46.96 4.22
C ARG A 221 33.61 47.90 3.06
N ALA A 222 33.59 49.19 3.36
CA ALA A 222 33.75 50.27 2.42
C ALA A 222 34.80 51.26 3.02
#